data_ec1f6a84113a2caa07d2e466cd59d2a0
#
_entry.id   ec1f6a84113a2caa07d2e466cd59d2a0
#
_cell.length_a   1.000
_cell.length_b   1.000
_cell.length_c   1.000
_cell.angle_alpha   90.00
_cell.angle_beta   90.00
_cell.angle_gamma   90.00
#
_symmetry.space_group_name_H-M   'P 1'
#
loop_
_entity.id
_entity.type
_entity.pdbx_description
1 polymer ?
#
loop_
_entity_poly.entity_id
_entity_poly.type
_entity_poly.pdbx_seq_one_letter_code
_entity_poly.pdbx_strand_id
1 'polypeptide(L)'
;MREDFRKNSVALIYGTVRLIERDDESFLPWAKEPYACTIFNLHTVHRPEGLKRSEYAFRRLIDRAARRGGTYYLIYHRYATRDQVQSCYPKFAEFLRLKKKHDPEERLQSDW
;
A
#
# COMPACT_ATOMS: atom_id res chain seq x y z
N MET A 1 16.18 0.49 4.98
CA MET A 1 15.57 1.56 4.17
C MET A 1 16.61 2.46 3.52
N ARG A 2 17.44 3.17 4.27
CA ARG A 2 18.45 4.11 3.71
C ARG A 2 19.33 3.48 2.62
N GLU A 3 19.86 2.29 2.87
CA GLU A 3 20.68 1.57 1.89
C GLU A 3 19.88 1.17 0.64
N ASP A 4 18.63 0.73 0.81
CA ASP A 4 17.77 0.40 -0.31
C ASP A 4 17.49 1.61 -1.21
N PHE A 5 17.17 2.75 -0.60
CA PHE A 5 16.93 3.98 -1.35
C PHE A 5 18.17 4.45 -2.11
N ARG A 6 19.35 4.37 -1.48
CA ARG A 6 20.62 4.70 -2.14
C ARG A 6 20.93 3.73 -3.28
N LYS A 7 20.86 2.41 -3.04
CA LYS A 7 21.16 1.38 -4.05
C LYS A 7 20.26 1.47 -5.27
N ASN A 8 19.00 1.84 -5.07
CA ASN A 8 18.00 1.88 -6.14
C ASN A 8 17.70 3.31 -6.63
N SER A 9 18.50 4.29 -6.24
CA SER A 9 18.36 5.70 -6.65
C SER A 9 16.93 6.23 -6.46
N VAL A 10 16.31 5.89 -5.31
CA VAL A 10 14.96 6.35 -4.99
C VAL A 10 15.01 7.81 -4.59
N ALA A 11 14.31 8.66 -5.33
CA ALA A 11 14.22 10.09 -5.06
C ALA A 11 13.23 10.37 -3.91
N LEU A 12 13.71 10.25 -2.68
CA LEU A 12 12.95 10.59 -1.48
C LEU A 12 12.92 12.11 -1.31
N ILE A 13 11.71 12.67 -1.23
CA ILE A 13 11.53 14.09 -0.90
C ILE A 13 11.59 14.27 0.62
N TYR A 14 10.69 13.58 1.34
CA TYR A 14 10.69 13.53 2.81
C TYR A 14 9.97 12.27 3.29
N GLY A 15 10.12 11.98 4.57
CA GLY A 15 9.38 10.92 5.25
C GLY A 15 8.89 11.40 6.60
N THR A 16 7.76 10.85 7.04
CA THR A 16 7.21 11.06 8.38
C THR A 16 6.98 9.73 9.08
N VAL A 17 7.02 9.74 10.40
CA VAL A 17 6.64 8.59 11.23
C VAL A 17 5.40 8.98 12.02
N ARG A 18 4.40 8.11 12.03
CA ARG A 18 3.17 8.26 12.81
C ARG A 18 2.96 7.02 13.65
N LEU A 19 2.57 7.20 14.89
CA LEU A 19 2.07 6.12 15.73
C LEU A 19 0.60 5.92 15.39
N ILE A 20 0.24 4.68 15.11
CA ILE A 20 -1.09 4.28 14.69
C ILE A 20 -1.57 3.22 15.66
N GLU A 21 -2.76 3.39 16.19
CA GLU A 21 -3.43 2.39 16.99
C GLU A 21 -3.97 1.25 16.12
N ARG A 22 -4.21 0.11 16.74
CA ARG A 22 -4.84 -1.04 16.08
C ARG A 22 -6.25 -0.67 15.63
N ASP A 23 -6.61 -1.12 14.43
CA ASP A 23 -7.93 -0.97 13.84
C ASP A 23 -8.71 -2.29 14.00
N ASP A 24 -9.64 -2.33 14.93
CA ASP A 24 -10.51 -3.48 15.20
C ASP A 24 -11.91 -3.35 14.55
N GLU A 25 -12.21 -2.21 13.94
CA GLU A 25 -13.54 -1.90 13.41
C GLU A 25 -13.65 -2.11 11.90
N SER A 26 -12.59 -1.82 11.15
CA SER A 26 -12.63 -1.90 9.68
C SER A 26 -12.64 -3.33 9.17
N PHE A 27 -13.40 -3.56 8.10
CA PHE A 27 -13.41 -4.86 7.41
C PHE A 27 -12.04 -5.21 6.79
N LEU A 28 -11.33 -4.20 6.30
CA LEU A 28 -9.95 -4.30 5.79
C LEU A 28 -9.00 -3.47 6.67
N PRO A 29 -8.73 -3.90 7.91
CA PRO A 29 -7.87 -3.14 8.80
C PRO A 29 -6.46 -3.07 8.25
N TRP A 30 -5.94 -1.86 8.07
CA TRP A 30 -4.55 -1.69 7.65
C TRP A 30 -3.58 -1.70 8.83
N ALA A 31 -4.04 -1.35 10.04
CA ALA A 31 -3.29 -1.46 11.29
C ALA A 31 -3.77 -2.67 12.09
N LYS A 32 -3.15 -3.83 11.87
CA LYS A 32 -3.46 -5.09 12.59
C LYS A 32 -2.95 -5.10 14.03
N GLU A 33 -2.01 -4.25 14.32
CA GLU A 33 -1.35 -4.06 15.62
C GLU A 33 -1.05 -2.56 15.76
N PRO A 34 -0.70 -2.06 16.95
CA PRO A 34 -0.15 -0.72 17.09
C PRO A 34 1.15 -0.60 16.27
N TYR A 35 1.18 0.31 15.30
CA TYR A 35 2.31 0.47 14.38
C TYR A 35 3.00 1.82 14.50
N ALA A 36 4.31 1.82 14.28
CA ALA A 36 5.04 2.99 13.83
C ALA A 36 5.00 3.02 12.29
N CYS A 37 3.99 3.69 11.74
CA CYS A 37 3.82 3.83 10.30
C CYS A 37 4.81 4.83 9.74
N THR A 38 5.57 4.44 8.72
CA THR A 38 6.45 5.36 7.99
C THR A 38 5.83 5.71 6.64
N ILE A 39 5.61 7.00 6.43
CA ILE A 39 5.10 7.55 5.17
C ILE A 39 6.27 8.13 4.40
N PHE A 40 6.45 7.71 3.15
CA PHE A 40 7.48 8.22 2.26
C PHE A 40 6.86 8.99 1.11
N ASN A 41 7.28 10.22 0.92
CA ASN A 41 6.94 11.02 -0.25
C ASN A 41 8.09 10.90 -1.26
N LEU A 42 7.82 10.23 -2.37
CA LEU A 42 8.80 9.98 -3.42
C LEU A 42 8.56 10.91 -4.59
N HIS A 43 9.64 11.50 -5.12
CA HIS A 43 9.55 12.21 -6.39
C HIS A 43 9.34 11.21 -7.53
N THR A 44 8.28 11.41 -8.30
CA THR A 44 7.96 10.57 -9.46
C THR A 44 8.04 11.41 -10.74
N VAL A 45 8.92 11.02 -11.63
CA VAL A 45 8.95 11.60 -12.98
C VAL A 45 7.80 11.01 -13.79
N HIS A 46 6.88 11.85 -14.27
CA HIS A 46 5.69 11.46 -15.04
C HIS A 46 6.02 11.08 -16.49
N ARG A 47 6.90 10.08 -16.65
CA ARG A 47 7.24 9.41 -17.91
C ARG A 47 7.21 7.89 -17.65
N PRO A 48 7.05 7.05 -18.69
CA PRO A 48 6.91 5.59 -18.49
C PRO A 48 8.01 4.97 -17.61
N GLU A 49 9.26 5.37 -17.80
CA GLU A 49 10.40 4.86 -17.01
C GLU A 49 10.36 5.34 -15.56
N GLY A 50 9.93 6.59 -15.34
CA GLY A 50 9.79 7.18 -14.01
C GLY A 50 8.67 6.52 -13.21
N LEU A 51 7.53 6.27 -13.86
CA LEU A 51 6.40 5.56 -13.27
C LEU A 51 6.79 4.13 -12.88
N LYS A 52 7.47 3.39 -13.77
CA LYS A 52 8.00 2.05 -13.47
C LYS A 52 8.96 2.05 -12.30
N ARG A 53 9.85 3.04 -12.19
CA ARG A 53 10.77 3.16 -11.04
C ARG A 53 10.01 3.37 -9.74
N SER A 54 9.00 4.23 -9.73
CA SER A 54 8.15 4.44 -8.56
C SER A 54 7.38 3.19 -8.17
N GLU A 55 6.75 2.51 -9.13
CA GLU A 55 6.09 1.22 -8.94
C GLU A 55 7.03 0.20 -8.28
N TYR A 56 8.25 0.03 -8.78
CA TYR A 56 9.26 -0.85 -8.19
C TYR A 56 9.64 -0.45 -6.76
N ALA A 57 9.79 0.85 -6.51
CA ALA A 57 10.11 1.35 -5.18
C ALA A 57 8.99 1.03 -4.18
N PHE A 58 7.74 1.29 -4.55
CA PHE A 58 6.58 1.00 -3.68
C PHE A 58 6.41 -0.50 -3.44
N ARG A 59 6.54 -1.36 -4.45
CA ARG A 59 6.49 -2.82 -4.26
C ARG A 59 7.53 -3.33 -3.27
N ARG A 60 8.77 -2.84 -3.35
CA ARG A 60 9.81 -3.20 -2.37
C ARG A 60 9.49 -2.71 -0.95
N LEU A 61 8.85 -1.54 -0.81
CA LEU A 61 8.40 -1.04 0.49
C LEU A 61 7.30 -1.92 1.07
N ILE A 62 6.32 -2.32 0.26
CA ILE A 62 5.25 -3.24 0.65
C ILE A 62 5.83 -4.59 1.09
N ASP A 63 6.75 -5.18 0.32
CA ASP A 63 7.41 -6.44 0.68
C ASP A 63 8.14 -6.34 2.03
N ARG A 64 8.77 -5.21 2.30
CA ARG A 64 9.46 -4.99 3.57
C ARG A 64 8.51 -4.86 4.75
N ALA A 65 7.35 -4.23 4.54
CA ALA A 65 6.29 -4.15 5.53
C ALA A 65 5.70 -5.54 5.80
N ALA A 66 5.29 -6.24 4.74
CA ALA A 66 4.69 -7.58 4.81
C ALA A 66 5.59 -8.60 5.55
N ARG A 67 6.91 -8.62 5.24
CA ARG A 67 7.88 -9.48 5.95
C ARG A 67 8.02 -9.20 7.45
N ARG A 68 7.50 -8.10 7.94
CA ARG A 68 7.48 -7.72 9.37
C ARG A 68 6.07 -7.77 9.97
N GLY A 69 5.13 -8.46 9.32
CA GLY A 69 3.74 -8.52 9.74
C GLY A 69 2.95 -7.22 9.52
N GLY A 70 3.58 -6.23 8.90
CA GLY A 70 2.94 -4.96 8.57
C GLY A 70 2.11 -5.01 7.30
N THR A 71 1.47 -3.89 7.00
CA THR A 71 0.64 -3.67 5.82
C THR A 71 1.06 -2.39 5.10
N TYR A 72 0.29 -1.97 4.15
CA TYR A 72 0.44 -0.68 3.48
C TYR A 72 -0.93 -0.01 3.35
N TYR A 73 -0.93 1.31 3.20
CA TYR A 73 -2.17 2.06 3.07
C TYR A 73 -2.69 2.00 1.63
N LEU A 74 -3.91 1.49 1.43
CA LEU A 74 -4.46 1.15 0.11
C LEU A 74 -4.70 2.36 -0.82
N ILE A 75 -4.98 3.55 -0.27
CA ILE A 75 -5.60 4.66 -1.01
C ILE A 75 -4.67 5.35 -2.02
N TYR A 76 -3.35 5.43 -1.75
CA TYR A 76 -2.48 6.36 -2.49
C TYR A 76 -2.06 5.90 -3.88
N HIS A 77 -1.98 4.60 -4.15
CA HIS A 77 -1.55 4.09 -5.44
C HIS A 77 -1.87 2.60 -5.61
N ARG A 78 -1.98 2.16 -6.86
CA ARG A 78 -2.33 0.79 -7.27
C ARG A 78 -1.13 -0.07 -7.66
N TYR A 79 0.04 0.18 -7.06
CA TYR A 79 1.27 -0.52 -7.46
C TYR A 79 1.43 -1.91 -6.85
N ALA A 80 0.66 -2.25 -5.80
CA ALA A 80 0.73 -3.56 -5.18
C ALA A 80 0.39 -4.68 -6.16
N THR A 81 1.13 -5.79 -6.09
CA THR A 81 0.77 -7.02 -6.80
C THR A 81 -0.39 -7.72 -6.10
N ARG A 82 -1.05 -8.65 -6.79
CA ARG A 82 -2.12 -9.48 -6.20
C ARG A 82 -1.64 -10.23 -4.96
N ASP A 83 -0.43 -10.79 -5.00
CA ASP A 83 0.17 -11.52 -3.88
C ASP A 83 0.43 -10.60 -2.69
N GLN A 84 0.88 -9.37 -2.93
CA GLN A 84 1.06 -8.36 -1.88
C GLN A 84 -0.27 -7.96 -1.25
N VAL A 85 -1.32 -7.75 -2.07
CA VAL A 85 -2.68 -7.48 -1.58
C VAL A 85 -3.17 -8.64 -0.74
N GLN A 86 -3.09 -9.88 -1.23
CA GLN A 86 -3.56 -11.07 -0.51
C GLN A 86 -2.81 -11.27 0.80
N SER A 87 -1.50 -11.06 0.82
CA SER A 87 -0.67 -11.18 2.03
C SER A 87 -1.02 -10.12 3.08
N CYS A 88 -1.17 -8.86 2.66
CA CYS A 88 -1.47 -7.75 3.56
C CYS A 88 -2.95 -7.72 3.99
N TYR A 89 -3.86 -8.11 3.09
CA TYR A 89 -5.31 -8.05 3.27
C TYR A 89 -5.99 -9.37 2.89
N PRO A 90 -5.93 -10.41 3.71
CA PRO A 90 -6.50 -11.73 3.39
C PRO A 90 -8.00 -11.71 3.05
N LYS A 91 -8.76 -10.77 3.62
CA LYS A 91 -10.20 -10.59 3.37
C LYS A 91 -10.52 -9.77 2.12
N PHE A 92 -9.53 -9.37 1.32
CA PHE A 92 -9.77 -8.50 0.16
C PHE A 92 -10.72 -9.13 -0.88
N ALA A 93 -10.57 -10.42 -1.16
CA ALA A 93 -11.47 -11.13 -2.08
C ALA A 93 -12.92 -11.18 -1.54
N GLU A 94 -13.10 -11.31 -0.23
CA GLU A 94 -14.41 -11.26 0.41
C GLU A 94 -15.03 -9.86 0.32
N PHE A 95 -14.22 -8.82 0.54
CA PHE A 95 -14.62 -7.43 0.36
C PHE A 95 -15.16 -7.19 -1.07
N LEU A 96 -14.48 -7.66 -2.10
CA LEU A 96 -14.94 -7.53 -3.49
C LEU A 96 -16.26 -8.27 -3.74
N ARG A 97 -16.46 -9.44 -3.13
CA ARG A 97 -17.75 -10.15 -3.22
C ARG A 97 -18.89 -9.38 -2.55
N LEU A 98 -18.62 -8.80 -1.38
CA LEU A 98 -19.60 -7.96 -0.68
C LEU A 98 -19.89 -6.68 -1.48
N LYS A 99 -18.86 -6.02 -2.01
CA LYS A 99 -19.05 -4.87 -2.90
C LYS A 99 -19.98 -5.21 -4.05
N LYS A 100 -19.71 -6.27 -4.79
CA LYS A 100 -20.54 -6.69 -5.93
C LYS A 100 -21.98 -7.06 -5.52
N LYS A 101 -22.16 -7.62 -4.31
CA LYS A 101 -23.49 -7.93 -3.77
C LYS A 101 -24.31 -6.67 -3.49
N HIS A 102 -23.68 -5.64 -2.91
CA HIS A 102 -24.37 -4.42 -2.47
C HIS A 102 -24.35 -3.30 -3.52
N ASP A 103 -23.49 -3.40 -4.51
CA ASP A 103 -23.39 -2.47 -5.64
C ASP A 103 -23.24 -3.26 -6.95
N PRO A 104 -24.30 -4.01 -7.36
CA PRO A 104 -24.25 -4.89 -8.53
C PRO A 104 -24.10 -4.13 -9.84
N GLU A 105 -24.54 -2.88 -9.89
CA GLU A 105 -24.42 -2.00 -11.06
C GLU A 105 -23.11 -1.17 -11.04
N GLU A 106 -22.26 -1.42 -10.04
CA GLU A 106 -20.95 -0.77 -9.87
C GLU A 106 -21.02 0.78 -9.93
N ARG A 107 -22.07 1.36 -9.32
CA ARG A 107 -22.26 2.81 -9.24
C ARG A 107 -21.27 3.50 -8.32
N LEU A 108 -20.82 2.81 -7.27
CA LEU A 108 -19.81 3.29 -6.32
C LEU A 108 -18.45 2.80 -6.79
N GLN A 109 -17.89 3.47 -7.78
CA GLN A 109 -16.57 3.18 -8.30
C GLN A 109 -15.50 4.07 -7.64
N SER A 110 -14.34 3.48 -7.44
CA SER A 110 -13.10 4.21 -7.24
C SER A 110 -12.12 3.76 -8.32
N ASP A 111 -11.08 4.50 -8.56
CA ASP A 111 -10.01 4.12 -9.51
C ASP A 111 -9.19 2.89 -9.05
N TRP A 112 -9.74 2.17 -8.11
CA TRP A 112 -9.21 0.93 -7.53
C TRP A 112 -9.72 -0.30 -8.22
#